data_166ac771413396e8cf7fe4750b914c76
#
_entry.id   166ac771413396e8cf7fe4750b914c76
#
_cell.length_a   1.000
_cell.length_b   1.000
_cell.length_c   1.000
_cell.angle_alpha   90.00
_cell.angle_beta   90.00
_cell.angle_gamma   90.00
#
_symmetry.space_group_name_H-M   'P 1'
#
loop_
_entity.id
_entity.type
_entity.pdbx_description
1 polymer ?
#
loop_
_entity_poly.entity_id
_entity_poly.type
_entity_poly.pdbx_seq_one_letter_code
_entity_poly.pdbx_strand_id
1 'polypeptide(L)'
;MVNEKVAVLIAAGTGIGAEAAKKLASEGFKVSILSSSGKGETLAKELGGFGVTGSNQSKVDIKKLIDGTIDRWGRVDVLVNSAGHGPKGPILDISDEEWYKGMDTYLMNVVHAAQLVTPIMQSQKSGVIINISTFAAFEPDPMFPTSVIFRSALAAFTKLFADEYASKNIRMNNILPGFINSKGLPEKEEIKSRIPLNRYGTAGEISSLVSFLASDGAAYITGQNIRVDGGITRSI
;
A
#
# COMPACT_ATOMS: atom_id res chain seq x y z
N MET A 1 19.32 -19.61 -14.11
CA MET A 1 19.29 -18.24 -13.51
C MET A 1 18.06 -18.19 -12.62
N VAL A 2 18.23 -17.93 -11.33
CA VAL A 2 17.09 -17.68 -10.42
C VAL A 2 16.40 -16.42 -10.92
N ASN A 3 15.14 -16.54 -11.32
CA ASN A 3 14.38 -15.41 -11.85
C ASN A 3 14.06 -14.51 -10.65
N GLU A 4 14.82 -13.42 -10.46
CA GLU A 4 14.65 -12.49 -9.33
C GLU A 4 13.24 -11.87 -9.39
N LYS A 5 12.47 -12.00 -8.31
CA LYS A 5 11.14 -11.37 -8.19
C LYS A 5 11.29 -9.85 -8.09
N VAL A 6 10.33 -9.11 -8.64
CA VAL A 6 10.34 -7.65 -8.70
C VAL A 6 9.13 -7.07 -7.97
N ALA A 7 9.38 -6.13 -7.06
CA ALA A 7 8.36 -5.41 -6.32
C ALA A 7 8.33 -3.92 -6.71
N VAL A 8 7.16 -3.43 -7.06
CA VAL A 8 6.87 -2.00 -7.29
C VAL A 8 6.19 -1.44 -6.06
N LEU A 9 6.72 -0.35 -5.48
CA LEU A 9 6.18 0.26 -4.29
C LEU A 9 5.83 1.74 -4.55
N ILE A 10 4.57 2.09 -4.34
CA ILE A 10 4.03 3.44 -4.58
C ILE A 10 3.91 4.19 -3.25
N ALA A 11 4.32 5.47 -3.23
CA ALA A 11 4.40 6.34 -2.06
C ALA A 11 5.29 5.75 -0.95
N ALA A 12 6.43 5.16 -1.31
CA ALA A 12 7.26 4.35 -0.43
C ALA A 12 8.62 5.01 -0.08
N GLY A 13 8.73 6.33 -0.11
CA GLY A 13 9.96 7.04 0.27
C GLY A 13 10.21 7.13 1.78
N THR A 14 9.21 6.90 2.63
CA THR A 14 9.30 6.94 4.10
C THR A 14 8.25 6.03 4.75
N GLY A 15 8.37 5.83 6.08
CA GLY A 15 7.37 5.15 6.89
C GLY A 15 7.13 3.70 6.47
N ILE A 16 5.86 3.27 6.48
CA ILE A 16 5.46 1.88 6.19
C ILE A 16 5.93 1.43 4.80
N GLY A 17 5.77 2.29 3.78
CA GLY A 17 6.18 1.94 2.42
C GLY A 17 7.69 1.73 2.28
N ALA A 18 8.50 2.58 2.91
CA ALA A 18 9.96 2.43 2.90
C ALA A 18 10.39 1.16 3.65
N GLU A 19 9.75 0.84 4.78
CA GLU A 19 10.06 -0.37 5.52
C GLU A 19 9.66 -1.64 4.75
N ALA A 20 8.52 -1.59 4.02
CA ALA A 20 8.13 -2.67 3.12
C ALA A 20 9.15 -2.85 1.98
N ALA A 21 9.70 -1.76 1.41
CA ALA A 21 10.74 -1.84 0.39
C ALA A 21 12.02 -2.51 0.92
N LYS A 22 12.49 -2.10 2.11
CA LYS A 22 13.65 -2.71 2.77
C LYS A 22 13.42 -4.19 3.04
N LYS A 23 12.24 -4.55 3.57
CA LYS A 23 11.89 -5.93 3.89
C LYS A 23 11.91 -6.81 2.64
N LEU A 24 11.24 -6.40 1.57
CA LEU A 24 11.21 -7.16 0.31
C LEU A 24 12.61 -7.25 -0.32
N ALA A 25 13.38 -6.16 -0.31
CA ALA A 25 14.77 -6.20 -0.81
C ALA A 25 15.64 -7.18 -0.02
N SER A 26 15.50 -7.24 1.31
CA SER A 26 16.24 -8.20 2.16
C SER A 26 15.87 -9.66 1.88
N GLU A 27 14.73 -9.91 1.24
CA GLU A 27 14.24 -11.22 0.80
C GLU A 27 14.56 -11.52 -0.68
N GLY A 28 15.39 -10.69 -1.31
CA GLY A 28 15.91 -10.91 -2.66
C GLY A 28 15.04 -10.32 -3.78
N PHE A 29 14.02 -9.50 -3.45
CA PHE A 29 13.29 -8.77 -4.49
C PHE A 29 14.12 -7.61 -5.04
N LYS A 30 14.08 -7.40 -6.34
CA LYS A 30 14.39 -6.09 -6.93
C LYS A 30 13.25 -5.13 -6.62
N VAL A 31 13.56 -3.90 -6.21
CA VAL A 31 12.56 -2.93 -5.79
C VAL A 31 12.54 -1.71 -6.70
N SER A 32 11.33 -1.27 -7.08
CA SER A 32 11.10 0.01 -7.74
C SER A 32 10.24 0.89 -6.84
N ILE A 33 10.65 2.15 -6.63
CA ILE A 33 10.03 3.03 -5.63
C ILE A 33 9.57 4.34 -6.25
N LEU A 34 8.28 4.68 -6.12
CA LEU A 34 7.74 6.01 -6.37
C LEU A 34 7.56 6.77 -5.06
N SER A 35 8.03 7.99 -5.00
CA SER A 35 7.69 8.92 -3.93
C SER A 35 7.70 10.38 -4.41
N SER A 36 6.92 11.25 -3.76
CA SER A 36 6.83 12.67 -4.10
C SER A 36 8.08 13.49 -3.68
N SER A 37 9.01 12.87 -2.99
CA SER A 37 10.29 13.46 -2.61
C SER A 37 11.44 12.57 -3.07
N GLY A 38 12.63 13.10 -3.28
CA GLY A 38 13.82 12.32 -3.67
C GLY A 38 14.24 11.19 -2.72
N LYS A 39 13.58 11.06 -1.56
CA LYS A 39 13.85 10.00 -0.59
C LYS A 39 13.59 8.59 -1.16
N GLY A 40 12.60 8.44 -2.05
CA GLY A 40 12.33 7.16 -2.70
C GLY A 40 13.45 6.75 -3.66
N GLU A 41 13.99 7.70 -4.43
CA GLU A 41 15.13 7.43 -5.32
C GLU A 41 16.39 7.09 -4.52
N THR A 42 16.66 7.82 -3.44
CA THR A 42 17.79 7.55 -2.54
C THR A 42 17.66 6.13 -1.96
N LEU A 43 16.51 5.80 -1.38
CA LEU A 43 16.26 4.47 -0.82
C LEU A 43 16.39 3.36 -1.88
N ALA A 44 15.80 3.57 -3.07
CA ALA A 44 15.91 2.60 -4.15
C ALA A 44 17.37 2.34 -4.54
N LYS A 45 18.19 3.39 -4.65
CA LYS A 45 19.61 3.28 -4.93
C LYS A 45 20.36 2.50 -3.85
N GLU A 46 20.08 2.77 -2.57
CA GLU A 46 20.66 2.04 -1.42
C GLU A 46 20.32 0.54 -1.46
N LEU A 47 19.14 0.19 -1.95
CA LEU A 47 18.65 -1.19 -2.07
C LEU A 47 19.04 -1.85 -3.41
N GLY A 48 19.84 -1.20 -4.26
CA GLY A 48 20.19 -1.70 -5.59
C GLY A 48 19.00 -1.76 -6.57
N GLY A 49 17.98 -0.94 -6.34
CA GLY A 49 16.75 -0.88 -7.10
C GLY A 49 16.64 0.34 -8.02
N PHE A 50 15.41 0.70 -8.39
CA PHE A 50 15.06 1.83 -9.26
C PHE A 50 14.07 2.77 -8.56
N GLY A 51 14.27 4.08 -8.67
CA GLY A 51 13.41 5.09 -8.06
C GLY A 51 12.94 6.13 -9.06
N VAL A 52 11.74 6.65 -8.83
CA VAL A 52 11.15 7.79 -9.55
C VAL A 52 10.59 8.79 -8.54
N THR A 53 10.96 10.05 -8.68
CA THR A 53 10.30 11.14 -7.96
C THR A 53 9.04 11.53 -8.73
N GLY A 54 7.88 11.44 -8.05
CA GLY A 54 6.57 11.70 -8.65
C GLY A 54 5.43 11.47 -7.66
N SER A 55 4.21 11.83 -8.07
CA SER A 55 3.00 11.72 -7.25
C SER A 55 2.28 10.39 -7.45
N ASN A 56 1.83 9.78 -6.36
CA ASN A 56 0.94 8.63 -6.42
C ASN A 56 -0.48 8.98 -6.94
N GLN A 57 -0.82 10.26 -7.04
CA GLN A 57 -2.06 10.75 -7.65
C GLN A 57 -1.93 10.90 -9.19
N SER A 58 -0.71 10.87 -9.72
CA SER A 58 -0.41 11.02 -11.14
C SER A 58 -0.27 9.65 -11.83
N LYS A 59 -1.24 9.31 -12.67
CA LYS A 59 -1.16 8.10 -13.50
C LYS A 59 0.09 8.10 -14.39
N VAL A 60 0.54 9.28 -14.83
CA VAL A 60 1.76 9.44 -15.65
C VAL A 60 3.01 9.06 -14.84
N ASP A 61 3.12 9.50 -13.59
CA ASP A 61 4.27 9.19 -12.75
C ASP A 61 4.29 7.71 -12.36
N ILE A 62 3.12 7.14 -12.05
CA ILE A 62 2.98 5.69 -11.80
C ILE A 62 3.41 4.90 -13.03
N LYS A 63 2.95 5.31 -14.23
CA LYS A 63 3.34 4.66 -15.49
C LYS A 63 4.85 4.75 -15.72
N LYS A 64 5.47 5.90 -15.50
CA LYS A 64 6.93 6.08 -15.60
C LYS A 64 7.69 5.11 -14.71
N LEU A 65 7.22 4.88 -13.47
CA LEU A 65 7.84 3.89 -12.58
C LEU A 65 7.72 2.48 -13.14
N ILE A 66 6.51 2.09 -13.60
CA ILE A 66 6.24 0.74 -14.10
C ILE A 66 7.00 0.48 -15.40
N ASP A 67 6.98 1.41 -16.36
CA ASP A 67 7.74 1.28 -17.61
C ASP A 67 9.24 1.11 -17.32
N GLY A 68 9.83 1.97 -16.48
CA GLY A 68 11.23 1.85 -16.11
C GLY A 68 11.57 0.57 -15.32
N THR A 69 10.58 -0.04 -14.64
CA THR A 69 10.71 -1.34 -14.00
C THR A 69 10.76 -2.45 -15.05
N ILE A 70 9.87 -2.40 -16.04
CA ILE A 70 9.82 -3.37 -17.15
C ILE A 70 11.08 -3.28 -18.00
N ASP A 71 11.55 -2.07 -18.32
CA ASP A 71 12.79 -1.88 -19.09
C ASP A 71 14.01 -2.53 -18.40
N ARG A 72 14.03 -2.59 -17.06
CA ARG A 72 15.14 -3.13 -16.28
C ARG A 72 15.07 -4.64 -16.05
N TRP A 73 13.89 -5.14 -15.72
CA TRP A 73 13.74 -6.51 -15.23
C TRP A 73 12.66 -7.33 -15.96
N GLY A 74 11.89 -6.71 -16.87
CA GLY A 74 10.92 -7.39 -17.72
C GLY A 74 9.70 -7.94 -17.00
N ARG A 75 9.51 -7.62 -15.70
CA ARG A 75 8.46 -8.20 -14.87
C ARG A 75 8.03 -7.33 -13.69
N VAL A 76 6.83 -7.60 -13.16
CA VAL A 76 6.32 -7.10 -11.87
C VAL A 76 5.61 -8.24 -11.15
N ASP A 77 6.15 -8.70 -10.02
CA ASP A 77 5.58 -9.80 -9.24
C ASP A 77 4.69 -9.29 -8.11
N VAL A 78 5.09 -8.18 -7.49
CA VAL A 78 4.41 -7.58 -6.35
C VAL A 78 4.21 -6.08 -6.61
N LEU A 79 2.99 -5.60 -6.38
CA LEU A 79 2.68 -4.17 -6.28
C LEU A 79 2.27 -3.86 -4.84
N VAL A 80 2.94 -2.91 -4.19
CA VAL A 80 2.55 -2.38 -2.88
C VAL A 80 2.09 -0.94 -3.05
N ASN A 81 0.81 -0.68 -2.84
CA ASN A 81 0.24 0.66 -2.84
C ASN A 81 0.20 1.22 -1.42
N SER A 82 0.84 2.35 -1.22
CA SER A 82 0.73 3.15 0.00
C SER A 82 0.25 4.55 -0.35
N ALA A 83 -0.05 5.35 0.66
CA ALA A 83 -0.45 6.73 0.48
C ALA A 83 -0.04 7.57 1.69
N GLY A 84 0.19 8.86 1.45
CA GLY A 84 0.30 9.86 2.50
C GLY A 84 -1.04 10.19 3.13
N HIS A 85 -1.10 11.31 3.82
CA HIS A 85 -2.34 11.84 4.39
C HIS A 85 -3.05 12.75 3.36
N GLY A 86 -4.33 12.49 3.14
CA GLY A 86 -5.22 13.37 2.39
C GLY A 86 -5.87 14.45 3.26
N PRO A 87 -6.81 15.22 2.71
CA PRO A 87 -7.52 16.28 3.39
C PRO A 87 -8.27 15.79 4.63
N LYS A 88 -8.37 16.68 5.63
CA LYS A 88 -9.03 16.46 6.92
C LYS A 88 -9.83 17.70 7.28
N GLY A 89 -10.86 17.51 8.10
CA GLY A 89 -11.71 18.59 8.60
C GLY A 89 -13.08 18.07 8.99
N PRO A 90 -13.99 18.93 9.47
CA PRO A 90 -15.38 18.59 9.62
C PRO A 90 -15.95 18.14 8.27
N ILE A 91 -16.76 17.09 8.26
CA ILE A 91 -17.14 16.38 7.03
C ILE A 91 -17.84 17.25 5.99
N LEU A 92 -18.65 18.23 6.42
CA LEU A 92 -19.38 19.15 5.53
C LEU A 92 -18.57 20.40 5.16
N ASP A 93 -17.41 20.64 5.79
CA ASP A 93 -16.52 21.77 5.51
C ASP A 93 -15.42 21.41 4.50
N ILE A 94 -15.27 20.12 4.17
CA ILE A 94 -14.33 19.65 3.16
C ILE A 94 -14.82 20.07 1.78
N SER A 95 -14.03 20.85 1.04
CA SER A 95 -14.39 21.33 -0.29
C SER A 95 -14.44 20.19 -1.33
N ASP A 96 -15.12 20.44 -2.46
CA ASP A 96 -15.19 19.47 -3.57
C ASP A 96 -13.78 19.09 -4.06
N GLU A 97 -12.89 20.07 -4.19
CA GLU A 97 -11.50 19.85 -4.61
C GLU A 97 -10.76 18.95 -3.61
N GLU A 98 -11.00 19.13 -2.31
CA GLU A 98 -10.41 18.29 -1.27
C GLU A 98 -11.00 16.88 -1.31
N TRP A 99 -12.29 16.72 -1.60
CA TRP A 99 -12.92 15.42 -1.82
C TRP A 99 -12.27 14.69 -3.01
N TYR A 100 -12.11 15.36 -4.17
CA TYR A 100 -11.43 14.78 -5.33
C TYR A 100 -9.97 14.41 -5.01
N LYS A 101 -9.24 15.28 -4.30
CA LYS A 101 -7.89 14.97 -3.84
C LYS A 101 -7.83 13.78 -2.90
N GLY A 102 -8.82 13.62 -2.01
CA GLY A 102 -8.96 12.45 -1.16
C GLY A 102 -9.17 11.17 -1.98
N MET A 103 -10.04 11.22 -2.98
CA MET A 103 -10.28 10.12 -3.92
C MET A 103 -9.01 9.72 -4.66
N ASP A 104 -8.29 10.68 -5.23
CA ASP A 104 -7.04 10.43 -5.94
C ASP A 104 -5.97 9.82 -5.02
N THR A 105 -5.89 10.30 -3.77
CA THR A 105 -4.90 9.84 -2.80
C THR A 105 -5.14 8.40 -2.35
N TYR A 106 -6.39 7.99 -2.14
CA TYR A 106 -6.70 6.76 -1.41
C TYR A 106 -7.34 5.65 -2.24
N LEU A 107 -7.96 6.00 -3.38
CA LEU A 107 -8.62 5.03 -4.27
C LEU A 107 -8.00 5.03 -5.66
N MET A 108 -7.97 6.18 -6.34
CA MET A 108 -7.53 6.23 -7.75
C MET A 108 -6.06 5.89 -7.94
N ASN A 109 -5.20 6.16 -6.95
CA ASN A 109 -3.81 5.70 -6.97
C ASN A 109 -3.72 4.17 -7.12
N VAL A 110 -4.58 3.42 -6.42
CA VAL A 110 -4.63 1.94 -6.52
C VAL A 110 -5.22 1.50 -7.84
N VAL A 111 -6.33 2.13 -8.28
CA VAL A 111 -6.98 1.82 -9.55
C VAL A 111 -6.02 2.03 -10.72
N HIS A 112 -5.32 3.16 -10.78
CA HIS A 112 -4.36 3.47 -11.84
C HIS A 112 -3.19 2.47 -11.85
N ALA A 113 -2.64 2.15 -10.68
CA ALA A 113 -1.55 1.20 -10.57
C ALA A 113 -1.99 -0.21 -10.98
N ALA A 114 -3.16 -0.66 -10.51
CA ALA A 114 -3.74 -1.96 -10.88
C ALA A 114 -3.97 -2.07 -12.40
N GLN A 115 -4.54 -1.03 -13.04
CA GLN A 115 -4.73 -0.99 -14.49
C GLN A 115 -3.43 -1.17 -15.28
N LEU A 116 -2.32 -0.67 -14.76
CA LEU A 116 -1.02 -0.71 -15.42
C LEU A 116 -0.30 -2.06 -15.19
N VAL A 117 -0.36 -2.64 -13.98
CA VAL A 117 0.37 -3.88 -13.69
C VAL A 117 -0.41 -5.14 -14.03
N THR A 118 -1.75 -5.11 -14.01
CA THR A 118 -2.56 -6.32 -14.21
C THR A 118 -2.32 -6.99 -15.57
N PRO A 119 -2.23 -6.28 -16.71
CA PRO A 119 -1.89 -6.92 -18.00
C PRO A 119 -0.51 -7.61 -17.97
N ILE A 120 0.46 -7.03 -17.29
CA ILE A 120 1.79 -7.61 -17.11
C ILE A 120 1.69 -8.89 -16.29
N MET A 121 1.03 -8.85 -15.14
CA MET A 121 0.81 -10.00 -14.26
C MET A 121 0.00 -11.12 -14.96
N GLN A 122 -0.97 -10.77 -15.81
CA GLN A 122 -1.71 -11.75 -16.62
C GLN A 122 -0.80 -12.47 -17.60
N SER A 123 0.09 -11.77 -18.31
CA SER A 123 1.06 -12.39 -19.21
C SER A 123 2.06 -13.29 -18.46
N GLN A 124 2.41 -12.94 -17.22
CA GLN A 124 3.25 -13.73 -16.32
C GLN A 124 2.50 -14.91 -15.69
N LYS A 125 1.15 -14.93 -15.74
CA LYS A 125 0.26 -15.87 -15.04
C LYS A 125 0.49 -15.88 -13.51
N SER A 126 0.90 -14.77 -12.96
CA SER A 126 1.17 -14.60 -11.52
C SER A 126 1.28 -13.13 -11.16
N GLY A 127 0.75 -12.73 -10.00
CA GLY A 127 0.91 -11.40 -9.46
C GLY A 127 0.28 -11.22 -8.09
N VAL A 128 0.82 -10.28 -7.31
CA VAL A 128 0.28 -9.93 -5.99
C VAL A 128 0.17 -8.43 -5.86
N ILE A 129 -1.00 -7.94 -5.48
CA ILE A 129 -1.25 -6.53 -5.17
C ILE A 129 -1.60 -6.41 -3.69
N ILE A 130 -0.89 -5.54 -2.98
CA ILE A 130 -1.06 -5.29 -1.55
C ILE A 130 -1.31 -3.80 -1.34
N ASN A 131 -2.43 -3.45 -0.74
CA ASN A 131 -2.79 -2.07 -0.48
C ASN A 131 -2.67 -1.77 1.02
N ILE A 132 -1.91 -0.74 1.37
CA ILE A 132 -1.84 -0.25 2.75
C ILE A 132 -3.04 0.68 2.97
N SER A 133 -4.06 0.16 3.63
CA SER A 133 -5.33 0.83 3.92
C SER A 133 -5.34 1.41 5.35
N THR A 134 -6.43 1.25 6.10
CA THR A 134 -6.59 1.67 7.50
C THR A 134 -7.68 0.84 8.19
N PHE A 135 -7.53 0.60 9.51
CA PHE A 135 -8.58 0.00 10.32
C PHE A 135 -9.88 0.82 10.27
N ALA A 136 -9.77 2.14 10.14
CA ALA A 136 -10.90 3.07 10.11
C ALA A 136 -11.81 2.90 8.87
N ALA A 137 -11.42 2.09 7.88
CA ALA A 137 -12.30 1.73 6.76
C ALA A 137 -13.54 0.94 7.21
N PHE A 138 -13.48 0.26 8.37
CA PHE A 138 -14.56 -0.54 8.95
C PHE A 138 -15.09 0.00 10.28
N GLU A 139 -14.32 0.84 10.96
CA GLU A 139 -14.74 1.61 12.14
C GLU A 139 -14.45 3.10 11.89
N PRO A 140 -15.39 3.83 11.26
CA PRO A 140 -15.19 5.22 10.88
C PRO A 140 -14.73 6.11 12.02
N ASP A 141 -13.60 6.80 11.82
CA ASP A 141 -13.05 7.78 12.77
C ASP A 141 -13.21 9.19 12.15
N PRO A 142 -13.92 10.11 12.81
CA PRO A 142 -14.17 11.45 12.29
C PRO A 142 -12.89 12.28 12.10
N MET A 143 -11.78 11.88 12.67
CA MET A 143 -10.47 12.52 12.42
C MET A 143 -9.95 12.32 10.99
N PHE A 144 -10.52 11.37 10.21
CA PHE A 144 -9.99 10.98 8.90
C PHE A 144 -11.07 10.79 7.83
N PRO A 145 -12.00 11.74 7.61
CA PRO A 145 -13.22 11.52 6.83
C PRO A 145 -12.94 11.07 5.37
N THR A 146 -12.06 11.75 4.64
CA THR A 146 -11.73 11.37 3.25
C THR A 146 -11.04 10.01 3.19
N SER A 147 -10.12 9.73 4.13
CA SER A 147 -9.43 8.45 4.23
C SER A 147 -10.40 7.30 4.49
N VAL A 148 -11.32 7.47 5.43
CA VAL A 148 -12.34 6.47 5.78
C VAL A 148 -13.18 6.11 4.57
N ILE A 149 -13.78 7.10 3.92
CA ILE A 149 -14.72 6.90 2.81
C ILE A 149 -14.04 6.20 1.63
N PHE A 150 -12.90 6.72 1.15
CA PHE A 150 -12.26 6.15 -0.03
C PHE A 150 -11.54 4.83 0.24
N ARG A 151 -11.13 4.55 1.47
CA ARG A 151 -10.56 3.25 1.82
C ARG A 151 -11.62 2.19 2.11
N SER A 152 -12.85 2.60 2.48
CA SER A 152 -14.00 1.69 2.45
C SER A 152 -14.37 1.30 1.01
N ALA A 153 -14.34 2.27 0.08
CA ALA A 153 -14.49 1.98 -1.35
C ALA A 153 -13.36 1.07 -1.87
N LEU A 154 -12.12 1.26 -1.41
CA LEU A 154 -10.99 0.39 -1.75
C LEU A 154 -11.22 -1.05 -1.26
N ALA A 155 -11.85 -1.25 -0.11
CA ALA A 155 -12.18 -2.58 0.38
C ALA A 155 -13.12 -3.32 -0.58
N ALA A 156 -14.16 -2.64 -1.09
CA ALA A 156 -15.05 -3.18 -2.12
C ALA A 156 -14.33 -3.43 -3.45
N PHE A 157 -13.49 -2.48 -3.90
CA PHE A 157 -12.68 -2.64 -5.12
C PHE A 157 -11.78 -3.87 -5.03
N THR A 158 -11.13 -4.09 -3.89
CA THR A 158 -10.25 -5.25 -3.66
C THR A 158 -11.01 -6.58 -3.80
N LYS A 159 -12.24 -6.65 -3.30
CA LYS A 159 -13.07 -7.85 -3.44
C LYS A 159 -13.48 -8.09 -4.90
N LEU A 160 -13.96 -7.06 -5.59
CA LEU A 160 -14.34 -7.15 -7.01
C LEU A 160 -13.14 -7.53 -7.89
N PHE A 161 -11.97 -6.97 -7.63
CA PHE A 161 -10.74 -7.33 -8.31
C PHE A 161 -10.39 -8.82 -8.11
N ALA A 162 -10.49 -9.30 -6.88
CA ALA A 162 -10.21 -10.70 -6.59
C ALA A 162 -11.19 -11.65 -7.32
N ASP A 163 -12.47 -11.30 -7.38
CA ASP A 163 -13.49 -12.10 -8.08
C ASP A 163 -13.17 -12.21 -9.59
N GLU A 164 -12.63 -11.18 -10.21
CA GLU A 164 -12.32 -11.15 -11.64
C GLU A 164 -10.96 -11.78 -11.98
N TYR A 165 -9.94 -11.59 -11.14
CA TYR A 165 -8.55 -11.91 -11.49
C TYR A 165 -7.94 -13.09 -10.70
N ALA A 166 -8.59 -13.62 -9.66
CA ALA A 166 -8.01 -14.73 -8.89
C ALA A 166 -7.83 -16.01 -9.73
N SER A 167 -8.74 -16.29 -10.66
CA SER A 167 -8.62 -17.43 -11.59
C SER A 167 -7.41 -17.32 -12.54
N LYS A 168 -6.83 -16.11 -12.66
CA LYS A 168 -5.62 -15.82 -13.45
C LYS A 168 -4.36 -15.81 -12.59
N ASN A 169 -4.47 -16.33 -11.35
CA ASN A 169 -3.39 -16.36 -10.36
C ASN A 169 -2.86 -14.95 -10.00
N ILE A 170 -3.77 -13.95 -9.92
CA ILE A 170 -3.46 -12.60 -9.47
C ILE A 170 -4.26 -12.32 -8.21
N ARG A 171 -3.57 -12.04 -7.11
CA ARG A 171 -4.17 -11.80 -5.80
C ARG A 171 -4.16 -10.32 -5.45
N MET A 172 -5.21 -9.83 -4.79
CA MET A 172 -5.23 -8.49 -4.19
C MET A 172 -5.75 -8.56 -2.77
N ASN A 173 -5.03 -7.93 -1.83
CA ASN A 173 -5.43 -7.84 -0.43
C ASN A 173 -5.13 -6.45 0.13
N ASN A 174 -5.89 -6.06 1.14
CA ASN A 174 -5.65 -4.85 1.92
C ASN A 174 -5.07 -5.22 3.29
N ILE A 175 -4.06 -4.48 3.72
CA ILE A 175 -3.61 -4.45 5.11
C ILE A 175 -4.25 -3.22 5.75
N LEU A 176 -4.83 -3.39 6.94
CA LEU A 176 -5.51 -2.35 7.71
C LEU A 176 -4.71 -2.05 8.99
N PRO A 177 -3.70 -1.17 8.92
CA PRO A 177 -2.97 -0.76 10.10
C PRO A 177 -3.86 0.00 11.08
N GLY A 178 -3.60 -0.19 12.38
CA GLY A 178 -4.03 0.71 13.44
C GLY A 178 -3.14 1.96 13.52
N PHE A 179 -2.90 2.44 14.73
CA PHE A 179 -1.94 3.54 14.96
C PHE A 179 -0.52 3.01 14.91
N ILE A 180 0.24 3.46 13.90
CA ILE A 180 1.61 3.02 13.65
C ILE A 180 2.59 4.16 13.89
N ASN A 181 3.58 3.95 14.74
CA ASN A 181 4.68 4.89 14.96
C ASN A 181 5.76 4.71 13.89
N SER A 182 5.47 5.15 12.67
CA SER A 182 6.39 5.02 11.53
C SER A 182 7.48 6.09 11.46
N LYS A 183 7.44 7.09 12.37
CA LYS A 183 8.36 8.23 12.38
C LYS A 183 9.13 8.40 13.69
N GLY A 184 8.93 7.50 14.66
CA GLY A 184 9.56 7.60 15.99
C GLY A 184 9.09 8.81 16.81
N LEU A 185 7.88 9.31 16.56
CA LEU A 185 7.32 10.44 17.31
C LEU A 185 6.78 9.97 18.67
N PRO A 186 6.71 10.86 19.69
CA PRO A 186 6.09 10.52 20.96
C PRO A 186 4.66 10.01 20.78
N GLU A 187 4.36 8.88 21.42
CA GLU A 187 3.03 8.27 21.39
C GLU A 187 2.10 9.06 22.32
N LYS A 188 0.86 9.27 21.88
CA LYS A 188 -0.17 9.91 22.70
C LYS A 188 -0.80 8.88 23.63
N GLU A 189 -0.71 9.08 24.92
CA GLU A 189 -1.25 8.15 25.93
C GLU A 189 -2.76 7.93 25.76
N GLU A 190 -3.50 8.99 25.38
CA GLU A 190 -4.93 8.91 25.08
C GLU A 190 -5.26 7.91 23.97
N ILE A 191 -4.43 7.85 22.94
CA ILE A 191 -4.61 6.88 21.83
C ILE A 191 -4.13 5.51 22.26
N LYS A 192 -3.01 5.45 22.95
CA LYS A 192 -2.39 4.20 23.40
C LYS A 192 -3.32 3.41 24.34
N SER A 193 -4.01 4.09 25.25
CA SER A 193 -4.97 3.48 26.17
C SER A 193 -6.20 2.88 25.48
N ARG A 194 -6.49 3.25 24.24
CA ARG A 194 -7.56 2.67 23.41
C ARG A 194 -7.14 1.37 22.72
N ILE A 195 -5.83 1.10 22.63
CA ILE A 195 -5.27 -0.06 21.92
C ILE A 195 -5.09 -1.20 22.94
N PRO A 196 -5.72 -2.39 22.79
CA PRO A 196 -5.56 -3.51 23.73
C PRO A 196 -4.11 -3.91 23.98
N LEU A 197 -3.22 -3.86 22.97
CA LEU A 197 -1.79 -4.09 23.15
C LEU A 197 -1.06 -2.94 23.88
N ASN A 198 -1.76 -1.86 24.23
CA ASN A 198 -1.26 -0.71 24.98
C ASN A 198 0.02 -0.07 24.40
N ARG A 199 0.17 -0.09 23.08
CA ARG A 199 1.25 0.56 22.33
C ARG A 199 0.84 0.81 20.87
N TYR A 200 1.55 1.70 20.21
CA TYR A 200 1.46 1.80 18.76
C TYR A 200 2.16 0.60 18.11
N GLY A 201 1.73 0.25 16.92
CA GLY A 201 2.46 -0.70 16.08
C GLY A 201 3.69 -0.03 15.44
N THR A 202 4.56 -0.85 14.87
CA THR A 202 5.74 -0.42 14.12
C THR A 202 5.55 -0.62 12.62
N ALA A 203 6.30 0.11 11.80
CA ALA A 203 6.32 -0.12 10.36
C ALA A 203 6.85 -1.52 10.00
N GLY A 204 7.73 -2.10 10.84
CA GLY A 204 8.24 -3.46 10.71
C GLY A 204 7.15 -4.53 10.85
N GLU A 205 6.20 -4.35 11.78
CA GLU A 205 5.07 -5.28 11.93
C GLU A 205 4.16 -5.29 10.70
N ILE A 206 3.95 -4.13 10.08
CA ILE A 206 3.20 -4.03 8.81
C ILE A 206 3.99 -4.65 7.66
N SER A 207 5.29 -4.35 7.55
CA SER A 207 6.13 -4.87 6.47
C SER A 207 6.29 -6.40 6.53
N SER A 208 6.22 -7.00 7.72
CA SER A 208 6.22 -8.46 7.89
C SER A 208 4.98 -9.10 7.26
N LEU A 209 3.80 -8.47 7.39
CA LEU A 209 2.60 -8.95 6.71
C LEU A 209 2.66 -8.69 5.19
N VAL A 210 3.26 -7.57 4.75
CA VAL A 210 3.51 -7.33 3.31
C VAL A 210 4.33 -8.48 2.73
N SER A 211 5.42 -8.84 3.38
CA SER A 211 6.30 -9.94 2.98
C SER A 211 5.57 -11.29 2.94
N PHE A 212 4.81 -11.61 3.98
CA PHE A 212 4.00 -12.84 4.01
C PHE A 212 2.98 -12.88 2.86
N LEU A 213 2.24 -11.79 2.62
CA LEU A 213 1.26 -11.71 1.54
C LEU A 213 1.91 -11.79 0.14
N ALA A 214 3.16 -11.36 -0.01
CA ALA A 214 3.93 -11.47 -1.23
C ALA A 214 4.48 -12.89 -1.47
N SER A 215 4.47 -13.74 -0.46
CA SER A 215 5.02 -15.10 -0.52
C SER A 215 3.98 -16.15 -0.99
N ASP A 216 4.48 -17.33 -1.32
CA ASP A 216 3.66 -18.49 -1.66
C ASP A 216 2.88 -19.03 -0.45
N GLY A 217 3.30 -18.72 0.80
CA GLY A 217 2.56 -19.04 2.02
C GLY A 217 1.18 -18.38 2.10
N ALA A 218 0.96 -17.30 1.32
CA ALA A 218 -0.32 -16.62 1.22
C ALA A 218 -1.11 -16.96 -0.07
N ALA A 219 -0.76 -18.03 -0.77
CA ALA A 219 -1.33 -18.36 -2.10
C ALA A 219 -2.87 -18.50 -2.11
N TYR A 220 -3.47 -18.84 -0.99
CA TYR A 220 -4.95 -18.99 -0.87
C TYR A 220 -5.62 -17.76 -0.21
N ILE A 221 -4.89 -16.64 -0.06
CA ILE A 221 -5.41 -15.40 0.54
C ILE A 221 -5.57 -14.34 -0.56
N THR A 222 -6.82 -14.00 -0.90
CA THR A 222 -7.16 -12.93 -1.84
C THR A 222 -8.51 -12.30 -1.49
N GLY A 223 -8.72 -11.04 -1.87
CA GLY A 223 -9.95 -10.28 -1.59
C GLY A 223 -10.13 -9.89 -0.12
N GLN A 224 -9.07 -9.99 0.70
CA GLN A 224 -9.17 -9.83 2.16
C GLN A 224 -8.78 -8.42 2.63
N ASN A 225 -9.35 -8.05 3.78
CA ASN A 225 -9.04 -6.85 4.53
C ASN A 225 -8.47 -7.29 5.90
N ILE A 226 -7.14 -7.32 6.01
CA ILE A 226 -6.44 -7.92 7.14
C ILE A 226 -5.99 -6.83 8.12
N ARG A 227 -6.51 -6.88 9.34
CA ARG A 227 -6.21 -5.92 10.40
C ARG A 227 -4.86 -6.21 11.05
N VAL A 228 -4.07 -5.15 11.25
CA VAL A 228 -2.83 -5.16 12.05
C VAL A 228 -2.87 -3.90 12.92
N ASP A 229 -3.66 -3.96 13.98
CA ASP A 229 -4.15 -2.77 14.68
C ASP A 229 -4.05 -2.84 16.22
N GLY A 230 -3.38 -3.87 16.73
CA GLY A 230 -3.22 -4.08 18.18
C GLY A 230 -4.52 -4.39 18.91
N GLY A 231 -5.59 -4.74 18.17
CA GLY A 231 -6.92 -5.08 18.71
C GLY A 231 -7.83 -3.86 18.93
N ILE A 232 -7.50 -2.69 18.36
CA ILE A 232 -8.34 -1.48 18.53
C ILE A 232 -9.71 -1.61 17.87
N THR A 233 -9.81 -2.34 16.76
CA THR A 233 -11.07 -2.56 16.05
C THR A 233 -12.01 -3.46 16.88
N ARG A 234 -13.27 -3.04 17.01
CA ARG A 234 -14.30 -3.76 17.80
C ARG A 234 -15.18 -4.68 16.97
N SER A 235 -15.37 -4.37 15.68
CA SER A 235 -16.15 -5.22 14.76
C SER A 235 -15.44 -6.56 14.51
N ILE A 236 -16.22 -7.63 14.49
CA ILE A 236 -15.79 -9.03 14.23
C ILE A 236 -16.12 -9.41 12.79
#